data_b7b151e207c88c99591ca76a6cb93e69
#
_entry.id   b7b151e207c88c99591ca76a6cb93e69
#
_cell.length_a   1.000
_cell.length_b   1.000
_cell.length_c   1.000
_cell.angle_alpha   90.00
_cell.angle_beta   90.00
_cell.angle_gamma   90.00
#
_symmetry.space_group_name_H-M   'P 1'
#
loop_
_entity.id
_entity.type
_entity.pdbx_description
1 polymer ?
#
loop_
_entity_poly.entity_id
_entity_poly.type
_entity_poly.pdbx_seq_one_letter_code
_entity_poly.pdbx_strand_id
1 'polypeptide(L)'
;GLPPKLDEVNAFVLDKEPQAYEKFVDRLLARPEFGEHWARMWLDLARYADSAGYADDPQRTIWAYRDYVIRAFNKNLPFDEFTIEQLAGDLLPEPSEDQLVATAFHRNTQTNNEGGTNDEEFRNVAVVDRVNTTFATWMGTTMACANCHTHKYDPITHEEYFKVFDILNQTEDSDKRDERPVLQVKDASSEQRRAPLRKQIEELKAKIKEKKPVVAKNALPVRKGPLKARYVRIINPDKQTFLHLAE
;
A
#
# COMPACT_ATOMS: atom_id res chain seq x y z
N GLY A 1 -13.30 13.42 15.25
CA GLY A 1 -12.72 12.75 16.36
C GLY A 1 -13.70 12.07 17.27
N LEU A 2 -13.21 11.75 18.46
CA LEU A 2 -14.03 11.16 19.52
C LEU A 2 -14.68 12.26 20.37
N PRO A 3 -15.83 12.00 21.01
CA PRO A 3 -16.44 12.91 21.95
C PRO A 3 -15.52 13.13 23.18
N PRO A 4 -15.71 14.23 23.92
CA PRO A 4 -14.97 14.44 25.15
C PRO A 4 -15.32 13.37 26.20
N LYS A 5 -14.38 13.06 27.09
CA LYS A 5 -14.62 12.20 28.24
C LYS A 5 -15.44 12.93 29.30
N LEU A 6 -16.12 12.17 30.17
CA LEU A 6 -16.99 12.78 31.21
C LEU A 6 -16.24 13.72 32.19
N ASP A 7 -15.00 13.35 32.54
CA ASP A 7 -14.15 14.18 33.39
C ASP A 7 -13.76 15.50 32.72
N GLU A 8 -13.54 15.49 31.43
CA GLU A 8 -13.24 16.71 30.64
C GLU A 8 -14.46 17.61 30.53
N VAL A 9 -15.67 17.02 30.33
CA VAL A 9 -16.92 17.78 30.34
C VAL A 9 -17.13 18.42 31.70
N ASN A 10 -16.94 17.69 32.82
CA ASN A 10 -17.08 18.20 34.17
C ASN A 10 -16.05 19.31 34.45
N ALA A 11 -14.80 19.14 34.02
CA ALA A 11 -13.78 20.18 34.16
C ALA A 11 -14.16 21.45 33.39
N PHE A 12 -14.71 21.34 32.18
CA PHE A 12 -15.16 22.46 31.38
C PHE A 12 -16.34 23.18 32.03
N VAL A 13 -17.34 22.46 32.57
CA VAL A 13 -18.52 23.05 33.25
C VAL A 13 -18.12 23.84 34.50
N LEU A 14 -17.09 23.40 35.20
CA LEU A 14 -16.57 24.04 36.41
C LEU A 14 -15.59 25.19 36.11
N ASP A 15 -15.06 25.27 34.91
CA ASP A 15 -14.12 26.31 34.50
C ASP A 15 -14.86 27.66 34.35
N LYS A 16 -14.45 28.66 35.09
CA LYS A 16 -15.02 30.01 35.08
C LYS A 16 -14.16 31.03 34.31
N GLU A 17 -13.10 30.56 33.68
CA GLU A 17 -12.23 31.44 32.90
C GLU A 17 -12.92 31.94 31.62
N PRO A 18 -12.70 33.21 31.23
CA PRO A 18 -13.30 33.75 30.00
C PRO A 18 -12.97 32.96 28.74
N GLN A 19 -11.84 32.27 28.72
CA GLN A 19 -11.34 31.48 27.57
C GLN A 19 -11.54 29.96 27.77
N ALA A 20 -12.41 29.55 28.68
CA ALA A 20 -12.65 28.12 28.98
C ALA A 20 -13.08 27.32 27.73
N TYR A 21 -13.92 27.92 26.89
CA TYR A 21 -14.43 27.30 25.68
C TYR A 21 -13.32 27.10 24.62
N GLU A 22 -12.56 28.15 24.34
CA GLU A 22 -11.43 28.09 23.40
C GLU A 22 -10.39 27.06 23.84
N LYS A 23 -9.99 27.08 25.10
CA LYS A 23 -9.06 26.10 25.66
C LYS A 23 -9.58 24.67 25.58
N PHE A 24 -10.89 24.49 25.73
CA PHE A 24 -11.52 23.18 25.60
C PHE A 24 -11.49 22.69 24.14
N VAL A 25 -11.84 23.56 23.19
CA VAL A 25 -11.76 23.26 21.74
C VAL A 25 -10.33 22.92 21.31
N ASP A 26 -9.34 23.74 21.72
CA ASP A 26 -7.93 23.52 21.38
C ASP A 26 -7.42 22.17 21.88
N ARG A 27 -7.82 21.76 23.10
CA ARG A 27 -7.49 20.43 23.64
C ARG A 27 -8.10 19.29 22.80
N LEU A 28 -9.31 19.46 22.30
CA LEU A 28 -9.96 18.46 21.44
C LEU A 28 -9.31 18.39 20.05
N LEU A 29 -8.94 19.53 19.49
CA LEU A 29 -8.25 19.62 18.19
C LEU A 29 -6.83 19.04 18.24
N ALA A 30 -6.14 19.17 19.38
CA ALA A 30 -4.79 18.64 19.59
C ALA A 30 -4.75 17.11 19.78
N ARG A 31 -5.89 16.42 19.79
CA ARG A 31 -5.94 14.97 19.97
C ARG A 31 -5.57 14.23 18.68
N PRO A 32 -4.86 13.09 18.79
CA PRO A 32 -4.55 12.24 17.62
C PRO A 32 -5.78 11.83 16.81
N GLU A 33 -6.91 11.64 17.46
CA GLU A 33 -8.19 11.26 16.86
C GLU A 33 -8.76 12.32 15.91
N PHE A 34 -8.27 13.56 15.95
CA PHE A 34 -8.58 14.58 14.95
C PHE A 34 -8.05 14.17 13.58
N GLY A 35 -6.78 13.82 13.50
CA GLY A 35 -6.16 13.36 12.26
C GLY A 35 -6.75 12.04 11.77
N GLU A 36 -7.04 11.08 12.66
CA GLU A 36 -7.69 9.82 12.29
C GLU A 36 -9.07 10.05 11.65
N HIS A 37 -9.85 10.98 12.20
CA HIS A 37 -11.17 11.31 11.67
C HIS A 37 -11.10 11.95 10.28
N TRP A 38 -10.27 12.97 10.11
CA TRP A 38 -10.17 13.69 8.83
C TRP A 38 -9.41 12.91 7.77
N ALA A 39 -8.40 12.15 8.17
CA ALA A 39 -7.69 11.26 7.25
C ALA A 39 -8.62 10.26 6.57
N ARG A 40 -9.63 9.73 7.26
CA ARG A 40 -10.61 8.83 6.66
C ARG A 40 -11.32 9.46 5.45
N MET A 41 -11.70 10.74 5.55
CA MET A 41 -12.35 11.46 4.45
C MET A 41 -11.40 11.62 3.25
N TRP A 42 -10.14 11.92 3.51
CA TRP A 42 -9.13 12.00 2.46
C TRP A 42 -8.78 10.65 1.85
N LEU A 43 -8.69 9.62 2.67
CA LEU A 43 -8.40 8.26 2.21
C LEU A 43 -9.49 7.70 1.29
N ASP A 44 -10.77 8.08 1.52
CA ASP A 44 -11.87 7.76 0.61
C ASP A 44 -11.66 8.41 -0.77
N LEU A 45 -11.25 9.69 -0.81
CA LEU A 45 -10.91 10.38 -2.07
C LEU A 45 -9.70 9.76 -2.76
N ALA A 46 -8.69 9.35 -1.98
CA ALA A 46 -7.50 8.68 -2.47
C ALA A 46 -7.75 7.20 -2.85
N ARG A 47 -8.94 6.66 -2.59
CA ARG A 47 -9.33 5.25 -2.83
C ARG A 47 -8.44 4.26 -2.09
N TYR A 48 -7.98 4.62 -0.89
CA TYR A 48 -7.15 3.76 -0.06
C TYR A 48 -7.84 2.44 0.26
N ALA A 49 -7.09 1.35 0.09
CA ALA A 49 -7.51 0.02 0.51
C ALA A 49 -6.30 -0.80 0.99
N ASP A 50 -6.52 -1.69 1.95
CA ASP A 50 -5.51 -2.65 2.42
C ASP A 50 -5.46 -3.91 1.54
N SER A 51 -6.11 -3.88 0.37
CA SER A 51 -6.13 -4.95 -0.63
C SER A 51 -5.92 -4.40 -2.04
N ALA A 52 -5.52 -5.28 -2.97
CA ALA A 52 -5.09 -4.89 -4.31
C ALA A 52 -6.24 -4.73 -5.32
N GLY A 53 -7.42 -5.24 -5.01
CA GLY A 53 -8.58 -5.21 -5.89
C GLY A 53 -8.61 -6.36 -6.92
N TYR A 54 -9.49 -6.22 -7.90
CA TYR A 54 -9.87 -7.27 -8.85
C TYR A 54 -10.40 -8.54 -8.15
N ALA A 55 -10.52 -9.65 -8.86
CA ALA A 55 -11.18 -10.83 -8.34
C ALA A 55 -10.34 -11.59 -7.30
N ASP A 56 -9.01 -11.56 -7.41
CA ASP A 56 -8.09 -12.22 -6.47
C ASP A 56 -7.93 -11.44 -5.17
N ASP A 57 -8.07 -10.14 -5.22
CA ASP A 57 -8.03 -9.14 -4.13
C ASP A 57 -7.06 -9.48 -2.98
N PRO A 58 -5.76 -9.73 -3.26
CA PRO A 58 -4.81 -10.06 -2.21
C PRO A 58 -4.53 -8.87 -1.29
N GLN A 59 -4.14 -9.17 -0.06
CA GLN A 59 -3.76 -8.15 0.90
C GLN A 59 -2.56 -7.32 0.40
N ARG A 60 -2.63 -6.00 0.56
CA ARG A 60 -1.59 -5.03 0.17
C ARG A 60 -0.95 -4.39 1.40
N THR A 61 0.33 -4.06 1.30
CA THR A 61 1.07 -3.33 2.34
C THR A 61 1.26 -1.88 1.94
N ILE A 62 0.29 -1.01 2.23
CA ILE A 62 0.31 0.42 1.91
C ILE A 62 -0.04 1.31 3.13
N TRP A 63 -0.11 0.72 4.32
CA TRP A 63 -0.51 1.38 5.56
C TRP A 63 0.31 2.65 5.89
N ALA A 64 1.56 2.74 5.44
CA ALA A 64 2.41 3.90 5.68
C ALA A 64 1.81 5.19 5.10
N TYR A 65 1.13 5.11 3.95
CA TYR A 65 0.42 6.24 3.36
C TYR A 65 -0.75 6.70 4.25
N ARG A 66 -1.56 5.78 4.76
CA ARG A 66 -2.62 6.11 5.72
C ARG A 66 -2.07 6.83 6.93
N ASP A 67 -0.98 6.31 7.50
CA ASP A 67 -0.34 6.89 8.69
C ASP A 67 0.29 8.27 8.38
N TYR A 68 0.84 8.48 7.17
CA TYR A 68 1.27 9.79 6.70
C TYR A 68 0.11 10.79 6.68
N VAL A 69 -1.03 10.42 6.08
CA VAL A 69 -2.21 11.28 5.99
C VAL A 69 -2.70 11.67 7.39
N ILE A 70 -2.79 10.72 8.33
CA ILE A 70 -3.15 10.99 9.73
C ILE A 70 -2.19 12.00 10.37
N ARG A 71 -0.87 11.80 10.18
CA ARG A 71 0.13 12.72 10.72
C ARG A 71 0.05 14.10 10.08
N ALA A 72 -0.20 14.20 8.78
CA ALA A 72 -0.34 15.47 8.07
C ALA A 72 -1.50 16.30 8.63
N PHE A 73 -2.66 15.69 8.84
CA PHE A 73 -3.81 16.36 9.49
C PHE A 73 -3.52 16.76 10.92
N ASN A 74 -2.88 15.92 11.72
CA ASN A 74 -2.53 16.23 13.10
C ASN A 74 -1.46 17.34 13.21
N LYS A 75 -0.57 17.46 12.23
CA LYS A 75 0.41 18.55 12.11
C LYS A 75 -0.21 19.83 11.54
N ASN A 76 -1.46 19.78 11.10
CA ASN A 76 -2.10 20.85 10.32
C ASN A 76 -1.23 21.31 9.15
N LEU A 77 -0.71 20.33 8.39
CA LEU A 77 0.13 20.60 7.23
C LEU A 77 -0.62 21.50 6.23
N PRO A 78 -0.02 22.60 5.74
CA PRO A 78 -0.66 23.45 4.75
C PRO A 78 -1.10 22.66 3.51
N PHE A 79 -2.28 23.02 2.97
CA PHE A 79 -2.89 22.22 1.90
C PHE A 79 -2.07 22.19 0.61
N ASP A 80 -1.37 23.26 0.31
CA ASP A 80 -0.43 23.36 -0.82
C ASP A 80 0.77 22.41 -0.64
N GLU A 81 1.39 22.37 0.56
CA GLU A 81 2.46 21.43 0.87
C GLU A 81 1.95 19.99 0.82
N PHE A 82 0.81 19.70 1.44
CA PHE A 82 0.16 18.40 1.41
C PHE A 82 -0.15 17.92 -0.03
N THR A 83 -0.53 18.85 -0.91
CA THR A 83 -0.76 18.58 -2.33
C THR A 83 0.54 18.25 -3.06
N ILE A 84 1.57 19.08 -2.89
CA ILE A 84 2.87 18.89 -3.54
C ILE A 84 3.49 17.55 -3.11
N GLU A 85 3.45 17.23 -1.82
CA GLU A 85 4.00 15.98 -1.30
C GLU A 85 3.33 14.75 -1.91
N GLN A 86 2.02 14.77 -2.13
CA GLN A 86 1.29 13.64 -2.71
C GLN A 86 1.43 13.52 -4.23
N LEU A 87 1.53 14.64 -4.94
CA LEU A 87 1.62 14.62 -6.40
C LEU A 87 3.06 14.48 -6.91
N ALA A 88 4.04 15.00 -6.18
CA ALA A 88 5.42 15.14 -6.62
C ALA A 88 6.44 15.13 -5.46
N GLY A 89 6.13 14.45 -4.36
CA GLY A 89 6.99 14.41 -3.18
C GLY A 89 8.37 13.81 -3.45
N ASP A 90 8.47 12.87 -4.36
CA ASP A 90 9.71 12.26 -4.83
C ASP A 90 10.59 13.19 -5.67
N LEU A 91 10.02 14.24 -6.24
CA LEU A 91 10.74 15.26 -7.04
C LEU A 91 11.27 16.43 -6.19
N LEU A 92 10.96 16.47 -4.90
CA LEU A 92 11.47 17.50 -4.00
C LEU A 92 13.00 17.34 -3.78
N PRO A 93 13.74 18.42 -3.55
CA PRO A 93 15.15 18.33 -3.20
C PRO A 93 15.34 17.52 -1.90
N GLU A 94 16.14 16.46 -1.95
CA GLU A 94 16.41 15.57 -0.78
C GLU A 94 15.13 15.13 -0.05
N PRO A 95 14.20 14.43 -0.72
CA PRO A 95 12.88 14.15 -0.16
C PRO A 95 12.99 13.30 1.11
N SER A 96 12.24 13.66 2.13
CA SER A 96 12.11 12.90 3.36
C SER A 96 11.34 11.58 3.13
N GLU A 97 11.43 10.64 4.06
CA GLU A 97 10.65 9.39 4.01
C GLU A 97 9.13 9.68 3.94
N ASP A 98 8.62 10.66 4.69
CA ASP A 98 7.21 11.06 4.66
C ASP A 98 6.80 11.59 3.26
N GLN A 99 7.65 12.36 2.59
CA GLN A 99 7.39 12.89 1.24
C GLN A 99 7.39 11.77 0.18
N LEU A 100 8.29 10.81 0.30
CA LEU A 100 8.26 9.61 -0.56
C LEU A 100 7.00 8.77 -0.31
N VAL A 101 6.61 8.58 0.96
CA VAL A 101 5.39 7.85 1.32
C VAL A 101 4.14 8.56 0.81
N ALA A 102 4.12 9.90 0.81
CA ALA A 102 2.99 10.71 0.33
C ALA A 102 2.64 10.39 -1.14
N THR A 103 3.64 10.13 -1.99
CA THR A 103 3.42 9.77 -3.41
C THR A 103 2.66 8.47 -3.61
N ALA A 104 2.49 7.67 -2.55
CA ALA A 104 1.65 6.48 -2.57
C ALA A 104 0.16 6.80 -2.83
N PHE A 105 -0.26 8.08 -2.83
CA PHE A 105 -1.52 8.51 -3.42
C PHE A 105 -1.72 7.89 -4.81
N HIS A 106 -0.70 7.92 -5.66
CA HIS A 106 -0.73 7.33 -7.00
C HIS A 106 -0.63 5.80 -7.01
N ARG A 107 -0.33 5.17 -5.87
CA ARG A 107 -0.22 3.72 -5.73
C ARG A 107 -1.49 3.06 -5.17
N ASN A 108 -2.54 3.83 -4.87
CA ASN A 108 -3.85 3.29 -4.47
C ASN A 108 -4.68 2.74 -5.65
N THR A 109 -4.09 2.62 -6.82
CA THR A 109 -4.69 1.94 -7.98
C THR A 109 -4.83 0.45 -7.72
N GLN A 110 -5.79 -0.19 -8.36
CA GLN A 110 -5.90 -1.64 -8.34
C GLN A 110 -4.72 -2.28 -9.07
N THR A 111 -4.29 -3.47 -8.63
CA THR A 111 -3.24 -4.28 -9.27
C THR A 111 -3.82 -5.65 -9.62
N ASN A 112 -3.71 -6.04 -10.91
CA ASN A 112 -4.23 -7.33 -11.36
C ASN A 112 -3.18 -8.44 -11.20
N ASN A 113 -3.52 -9.45 -10.41
CA ASN A 113 -2.66 -10.61 -10.15
C ASN A 113 -3.19 -11.91 -10.79
N GLU A 114 -4.20 -11.82 -11.66
CA GLU A 114 -4.82 -12.97 -12.30
C GLU A 114 -3.90 -13.59 -13.38
N GLY A 115 -3.98 -14.91 -13.52
CA GLY A 115 -3.21 -15.62 -14.53
C GLY A 115 -3.70 -15.33 -15.95
N GLY A 116 -2.76 -15.06 -16.88
CA GLY A 116 -3.07 -14.81 -18.28
C GLY A 116 -3.38 -13.36 -18.64
N THR A 117 -3.21 -12.43 -17.72
CA THR A 117 -3.33 -10.99 -17.95
C THR A 117 -2.03 -10.40 -18.49
N ASN A 118 -2.11 -9.22 -19.11
CA ASN A 118 -0.97 -8.47 -19.61
C ASN A 118 -0.63 -7.35 -18.60
N ASP A 119 0.54 -7.44 -17.97
CA ASP A 119 0.99 -6.45 -16.96
C ASP A 119 0.95 -5.01 -17.50
N GLU A 120 1.36 -4.79 -18.77
CA GLU A 120 1.38 -3.45 -19.37
C GLU A 120 -0.03 -2.91 -19.66
N GLU A 121 -0.97 -3.77 -20.02
CA GLU A 121 -2.37 -3.38 -20.19
C GLU A 121 -2.95 -2.83 -18.87
N PHE A 122 -2.76 -3.57 -17.77
CA PHE A 122 -3.27 -3.15 -16.46
C PHE A 122 -2.48 -1.99 -15.86
N ARG A 123 -1.18 -1.87 -16.15
CA ARG A 123 -0.41 -0.66 -15.85
C ARG A 123 -1.00 0.57 -16.52
N ASN A 124 -1.40 0.46 -17.78
CA ASN A 124 -2.09 1.53 -18.52
C ASN A 124 -3.43 1.90 -17.87
N VAL A 125 -4.23 0.90 -17.47
CA VAL A 125 -5.49 1.12 -16.73
C VAL A 125 -5.22 1.87 -15.42
N ALA A 126 -4.15 1.52 -14.69
CA ALA A 126 -3.76 2.22 -13.49
C ALA A 126 -3.38 3.68 -13.74
N VAL A 127 -2.68 4.00 -14.84
CA VAL A 127 -2.34 5.40 -15.21
C VAL A 127 -3.60 6.19 -15.54
N VAL A 128 -4.56 5.63 -16.31
CA VAL A 128 -5.87 6.23 -16.57
C VAL A 128 -6.60 6.56 -15.28
N ASP A 129 -6.59 5.62 -14.34
CA ASP A 129 -7.21 5.78 -13.05
C ASP A 129 -6.54 6.89 -12.20
N ARG A 130 -5.21 7.02 -12.23
CA ARG A 130 -4.46 8.10 -11.57
C ARG A 130 -4.84 9.48 -12.10
N VAL A 131 -4.92 9.64 -13.42
CA VAL A 131 -5.38 10.87 -14.06
C VAL A 131 -6.76 11.25 -13.55
N ASN A 132 -7.71 10.33 -13.66
CA ASN A 132 -9.09 10.59 -13.30
C ASN A 132 -9.25 10.93 -11.80
N THR A 133 -8.56 10.20 -10.93
CA THR A 133 -8.63 10.42 -9.48
C THR A 133 -7.98 11.72 -9.06
N THR A 134 -6.84 12.09 -9.65
CA THR A 134 -6.19 13.37 -9.36
C THR A 134 -7.14 14.53 -9.61
N PHE A 135 -7.77 14.58 -10.76
CA PHE A 135 -8.71 15.66 -11.09
C PHE A 135 -10.00 15.61 -10.27
N ALA A 136 -10.53 14.41 -10.00
CA ALA A 136 -11.70 14.27 -9.14
C ALA A 136 -11.40 14.75 -7.71
N THR A 137 -10.21 14.45 -7.17
CA THR A 137 -9.84 14.79 -5.80
C THR A 137 -9.57 16.28 -5.62
N TRP A 138 -8.74 16.89 -6.48
CA TRP A 138 -8.31 18.29 -6.29
C TRP A 138 -9.21 19.32 -6.98
N MET A 139 -9.85 18.95 -8.08
CA MET A 139 -10.64 19.87 -8.88
C MET A 139 -12.13 19.58 -8.89
N GLY A 140 -12.57 18.44 -8.32
CA GLY A 140 -13.97 18.03 -8.37
C GLY A 140 -14.49 17.79 -9.79
N THR A 141 -13.59 17.54 -10.76
CA THR A 141 -13.89 17.46 -12.20
C THR A 141 -13.76 16.02 -12.69
N THR A 142 -14.77 15.55 -13.43
CA THR A 142 -14.76 14.23 -14.06
C THR A 142 -13.96 14.26 -15.35
N MET A 143 -12.65 14.11 -15.26
CA MET A 143 -11.76 14.17 -16.42
C MET A 143 -11.87 12.97 -17.37
N ALA A 144 -12.44 11.86 -16.93
CA ALA A 144 -12.57 10.61 -17.70
C ALA A 144 -13.22 10.77 -19.08
N CYS A 145 -14.14 11.71 -19.26
CA CYS A 145 -14.77 11.99 -20.56
C CYS A 145 -13.74 12.40 -21.61
N ALA A 146 -12.69 13.12 -21.20
CA ALA A 146 -11.63 13.61 -22.08
C ALA A 146 -10.67 12.52 -22.57
N ASN A 147 -10.75 11.32 -22.03
CA ASN A 147 -10.02 10.14 -22.54
C ASN A 147 -10.41 9.78 -23.97
N CYS A 148 -11.69 9.97 -24.37
CA CYS A 148 -12.18 9.59 -25.68
C CYS A 148 -12.44 10.79 -26.61
N HIS A 149 -12.76 11.97 -26.07
CA HIS A 149 -13.09 13.19 -26.83
C HIS A 149 -12.90 14.41 -25.93
N THR A 150 -12.82 15.61 -26.51
CA THR A 150 -12.83 16.88 -25.74
C THR A 150 -14.02 16.90 -24.78
N HIS A 151 -13.78 17.27 -23.52
CA HIS A 151 -14.81 17.30 -22.49
C HIS A 151 -16.01 18.14 -22.90
N LYS A 152 -17.21 17.66 -22.62
CA LYS A 152 -18.44 18.31 -23.13
C LYS A 152 -18.73 19.64 -22.44
N TYR A 153 -18.44 19.75 -21.15
CA TYR A 153 -18.84 20.87 -20.29
C TYR A 153 -17.65 21.69 -19.80
N ASP A 154 -16.56 21.02 -19.41
CA ASP A 154 -15.36 21.66 -18.89
C ASP A 154 -14.36 21.96 -20.00
N PRO A 155 -13.53 23.01 -19.85
CA PRO A 155 -12.56 23.40 -20.87
C PRO A 155 -11.32 22.49 -20.90
N ILE A 156 -11.54 21.19 -20.99
CA ILE A 156 -10.51 20.14 -21.01
C ILE A 156 -10.56 19.44 -22.36
N THR A 157 -9.50 19.59 -23.13
CA THR A 157 -9.38 18.91 -24.42
C THR A 157 -8.91 17.47 -24.28
N HIS A 158 -9.19 16.66 -25.29
CA HIS A 158 -8.62 15.31 -25.40
C HIS A 158 -7.08 15.31 -25.35
N GLU A 159 -6.44 16.30 -25.99
CA GLU A 159 -4.99 16.45 -25.98
C GLU A 159 -4.44 16.75 -24.58
N GLU A 160 -5.10 17.62 -23.81
CA GLU A 160 -4.70 17.92 -22.42
C GLU A 160 -4.83 16.70 -21.50
N TYR A 161 -5.85 15.87 -21.71
CA TYR A 161 -5.95 14.61 -20.99
C TYR A 161 -4.68 13.76 -21.19
N PHE A 162 -4.24 13.57 -22.43
CA PHE A 162 -3.06 12.75 -22.72
C PHE A 162 -1.75 13.40 -22.35
N LYS A 163 -1.68 14.72 -22.21
CA LYS A 163 -0.51 15.39 -21.60
C LYS A 163 -0.37 15.03 -20.12
N VAL A 164 -1.47 15.02 -19.37
CA VAL A 164 -1.45 14.58 -17.96
C VAL A 164 -1.19 13.08 -17.87
N PHE A 165 -1.81 12.30 -18.72
CA PHE A 165 -1.54 10.85 -18.80
C PHE A 165 -0.05 10.58 -19.03
N ASP A 166 0.61 11.30 -19.95
CA ASP A 166 2.04 11.12 -20.22
C ASP A 166 2.91 11.44 -19.01
N ILE A 167 2.60 12.48 -18.24
CA ILE A 167 3.30 12.80 -16.99
C ILE A 167 3.24 11.61 -16.02
N LEU A 168 2.05 11.06 -15.79
CA LEU A 168 1.85 9.94 -14.84
C LEU A 168 2.30 8.59 -15.41
N ASN A 169 2.44 8.48 -16.73
CA ASN A 169 2.93 7.29 -17.42
C ASN A 169 4.46 7.10 -17.29
N GLN A 170 5.19 8.12 -16.86
CA GLN A 170 6.64 8.06 -16.67
C GLN A 170 7.06 7.43 -15.33
N THR A 171 6.11 6.92 -14.55
CA THR A 171 6.39 6.19 -13.31
C THR A 171 6.97 4.81 -13.60
N GLU A 172 7.90 4.35 -12.75
CA GLU A 172 8.60 3.06 -12.92
C GLU A 172 7.82 1.84 -12.46
N ASP A 173 6.58 2.02 -12.01
CA ASP A 173 5.77 0.92 -11.51
C ASP A 173 5.29 0.00 -12.64
N SER A 174 5.04 -1.24 -12.26
CA SER A 174 4.46 -2.26 -13.12
C SER A 174 3.30 -2.94 -12.41
N ASP A 175 2.31 -3.40 -13.17
CA ASP A 175 1.19 -4.17 -12.61
C ASP A 175 1.63 -5.62 -12.38
N LYS A 176 2.44 -5.82 -11.31
CA LYS A 176 3.00 -7.11 -10.93
C LYS A 176 2.74 -7.41 -9.47
N ARG A 177 2.67 -8.69 -9.12
CA ARG A 177 2.38 -9.17 -7.77
C ARG A 177 3.32 -8.63 -6.69
N ASP A 178 4.56 -8.27 -7.02
CA ASP A 178 5.52 -7.71 -6.07
C ASP A 178 5.42 -6.19 -5.93
N GLU A 179 4.55 -5.54 -6.73
CA GLU A 179 4.25 -4.11 -6.73
C GLU A 179 5.49 -3.19 -6.72
N ARG A 180 6.59 -3.63 -7.31
CA ARG A 180 7.83 -2.82 -7.38
C ARG A 180 7.65 -1.56 -8.25
N PRO A 181 8.39 -0.46 -7.94
CA PRO A 181 9.35 -0.29 -6.84
C PRO A 181 8.66 -0.13 -5.48
N VAL A 182 9.31 -0.58 -4.40
CA VAL A 182 8.78 -0.49 -3.02
C VAL A 182 9.73 0.25 -2.10
N LEU A 183 9.19 1.11 -1.23
CA LEU A 183 9.94 1.80 -0.19
C LEU A 183 9.91 0.97 1.10
N GLN A 184 11.10 0.73 1.69
CA GLN A 184 11.21 0.09 3.00
C GLN A 184 11.08 1.13 4.12
N VAL A 185 9.86 1.33 4.63
CA VAL A 185 9.61 2.26 5.71
C VAL A 185 10.18 1.72 7.02
N LYS A 186 10.99 2.55 7.69
CA LYS A 186 11.61 2.22 8.98
C LYS A 186 10.72 2.69 10.13
N ASP A 187 10.00 1.77 10.75
CA ASP A 187 9.32 2.05 12.01
C ASP A 187 10.23 1.72 13.20
N ALA A 188 10.59 2.74 13.98
CA ALA A 188 11.46 2.59 15.15
C ALA A 188 10.93 1.59 16.17
N SER A 189 9.61 1.52 16.38
CA SER A 189 8.96 0.57 17.29
C SER A 189 9.06 -0.86 16.78
N SER A 190 8.95 -1.05 15.48
CA SER A 190 9.10 -2.36 14.83
C SER A 190 10.56 -2.81 14.82
N GLU A 191 11.53 -1.90 14.70
CA GLU A 191 12.94 -2.25 14.72
C GLU A 191 13.39 -2.75 16.09
N GLN A 192 12.92 -2.16 17.16
CA GLN A 192 13.16 -2.67 18.53
C GLN A 192 12.65 -4.10 18.71
N ARG A 193 11.50 -4.45 18.12
CA ARG A 193 10.95 -5.80 18.14
C ARG A 193 11.65 -6.76 17.18
N ARG A 194 12.11 -6.27 16.04
CA ARG A 194 12.79 -7.07 14.98
C ARG A 194 14.23 -7.41 15.34
N ALA A 195 14.96 -6.53 16.02
CA ALA A 195 16.36 -6.73 16.36
C ALA A 195 16.62 -8.07 17.11
N PRO A 196 15.90 -8.40 18.20
CA PRO A 196 16.07 -9.69 18.87
C PRO A 196 15.65 -10.88 17.99
N LEU A 197 14.62 -10.73 17.16
CA LEU A 197 14.16 -11.79 16.25
C LEU A 197 15.19 -12.07 15.14
N ARG A 198 15.80 -11.02 14.58
CA ARG A 198 16.91 -11.19 13.60
C ARG A 198 18.06 -11.98 14.20
N LYS A 199 18.44 -11.69 15.45
CA LYS A 199 19.48 -12.44 16.15
C LYS A 199 19.12 -13.92 16.30
N GLN A 200 17.89 -14.21 16.72
CA GLN A 200 17.39 -15.59 16.82
C GLN A 200 17.38 -16.31 15.47
N ILE A 201 16.97 -15.63 14.40
CA ILE A 201 16.97 -16.18 13.04
C ILE A 201 18.40 -16.55 12.61
N GLU A 202 19.39 -15.69 12.85
CA GLU A 202 20.78 -15.98 12.50
C GLU A 202 21.35 -17.14 13.33
N GLU A 203 21.04 -17.21 14.62
CA GLU A 203 21.42 -18.35 15.48
C GLU A 203 20.78 -19.68 15.00
N LEU A 204 19.51 -19.63 14.59
CA LEU A 204 18.82 -20.82 14.05
C LEU A 204 19.39 -21.23 12.69
N LYS A 205 19.71 -20.27 11.81
CA LYS A 205 20.36 -20.54 10.52
C LYS A 205 21.74 -21.20 10.72
N ALA A 206 22.52 -20.71 11.69
CA ALA A 206 23.80 -21.29 12.03
C ALA A 206 23.63 -22.75 12.50
N LYS A 207 22.69 -23.03 13.41
CA LYS A 207 22.37 -24.40 13.88
C LYS A 207 21.89 -25.33 12.77
N ILE A 208 21.11 -24.81 11.79
CA ILE A 208 20.68 -25.60 10.61
C ILE A 208 21.87 -25.92 9.73
N LYS A 209 22.80 -24.99 9.54
CA LYS A 209 24.00 -25.19 8.72
C LYS A 209 24.97 -26.21 9.35
N GLU A 210 25.05 -26.25 10.67
CA GLU A 210 25.84 -27.23 11.43
C GLU A 210 25.24 -28.65 11.40
N LYS A 211 23.92 -28.77 11.27
CA LYS A 211 23.27 -30.08 11.11
C LYS A 211 23.60 -30.61 9.72
N LYS A 212 24.51 -31.60 9.65
CA LYS A 212 24.70 -32.40 8.43
C LYS A 212 23.33 -32.89 7.95
N PRO A 213 23.03 -32.82 6.64
CA PRO A 213 21.78 -33.34 6.12
C PRO A 213 21.64 -34.79 6.59
N VAL A 214 20.55 -35.09 7.27
CA VAL A 214 20.21 -36.51 7.59
C VAL A 214 19.90 -37.12 6.24
N VAL A 215 20.89 -37.75 5.65
CA VAL A 215 20.67 -38.64 4.52
C VAL A 215 19.77 -39.76 5.05
N ALA A 216 18.53 -39.76 4.59
CA ALA A 216 17.58 -40.79 4.99
C ALA A 216 18.25 -42.15 4.73
N LYS A 217 18.52 -42.90 5.80
CA LYS A 217 19.13 -44.23 5.72
C LYS A 217 18.32 -45.23 4.86
N ASN A 218 17.15 -44.79 4.40
CA ASN A 218 16.23 -45.52 3.55
C ASN A 218 16.08 -44.90 2.16
N ALA A 219 17.08 -44.18 1.65
CA ALA A 219 17.12 -43.84 0.24
C ALA A 219 17.10 -45.17 -0.55
N LEU A 220 16.02 -45.44 -1.24
CA LEU A 220 15.94 -46.57 -2.14
C LEU A 220 17.14 -46.50 -3.10
N PRO A 221 17.82 -47.65 -3.35
CA PRO A 221 18.99 -47.66 -4.18
C PRO A 221 18.65 -47.10 -5.55
N VAL A 222 19.40 -46.03 -5.96
CA VAL A 222 19.25 -45.44 -7.28
C VAL A 222 19.53 -46.52 -8.33
N ARG A 223 18.49 -47.00 -8.97
CA ARG A 223 18.60 -48.00 -10.05
C ARG A 223 19.33 -47.35 -11.24
N LYS A 224 20.52 -47.85 -11.54
CA LYS A 224 21.27 -47.42 -12.75
C LYS A 224 20.69 -48.19 -13.93
N GLY A 225 19.87 -47.54 -14.76
CA GLY A 225 19.32 -48.08 -16.02
C GLY A 225 17.96 -47.45 -16.38
N PRO A 226 17.55 -47.48 -17.63
CA PRO A 226 16.27 -46.94 -18.07
C PRO A 226 15.10 -47.70 -17.39
N LEU A 227 14.22 -46.95 -16.73
CA LEU A 227 12.96 -47.49 -16.20
C LEU A 227 12.01 -47.75 -17.37
N LYS A 228 11.75 -49.02 -17.65
CA LYS A 228 10.63 -49.43 -18.52
C LYS A 228 9.40 -49.59 -17.61
N ALA A 229 8.67 -48.51 -17.39
CA ALA A 229 7.40 -48.57 -16.66
C ALA A 229 6.35 -47.79 -17.47
N ARG A 230 5.14 -48.36 -17.55
CA ARG A 230 4.01 -47.71 -18.23
C ARG A 230 3.41 -46.59 -17.38
N TYR A 231 3.66 -46.60 -16.05
CA TYR A 231 3.20 -45.59 -15.09
C TYR A 231 4.22 -45.46 -13.98
N VAL A 232 4.46 -44.23 -13.55
CA VAL A 232 5.28 -43.90 -12.37
C VAL A 232 4.35 -43.37 -11.28
N ARG A 233 4.29 -44.03 -10.14
CA ARG A 233 3.55 -43.57 -8.97
C ARG A 233 4.51 -42.93 -8.00
N ILE A 234 4.35 -41.62 -7.78
CA ILE A 234 5.10 -40.86 -6.78
C ILE A 234 4.22 -40.81 -5.50
N ILE A 235 4.69 -41.35 -4.41
CA ILE A 235 4.02 -41.33 -3.10
C ILE A 235 4.75 -40.32 -2.24
N ASN A 236 4.06 -39.26 -1.81
CA ASN A 236 4.56 -38.40 -0.75
C ASN A 236 4.19 -39.07 0.61
N PRO A 237 5.16 -39.53 1.39
CA PRO A 237 4.87 -40.27 2.64
C PRO A 237 4.11 -39.41 3.67
N ASP A 238 4.18 -38.07 3.59
CA ASP A 238 3.59 -37.19 4.59
C ASP A 238 2.16 -36.73 4.25
N LYS A 239 1.65 -36.93 3.04
CA LYS A 239 0.36 -36.36 2.60
C LYS A 239 -0.56 -37.23 1.80
N GLN A 240 -0.36 -38.52 1.65
CA GLN A 240 -1.23 -39.44 0.86
C GLN A 240 -1.75 -38.83 -0.48
N THR A 241 -1.02 -37.88 -1.07
CA THR A 241 -1.36 -37.27 -2.34
C THR A 241 -0.68 -37.99 -3.49
N PHE A 242 -1.46 -38.36 -4.48
CA PHE A 242 -0.99 -39.10 -5.64
C PHE A 242 -0.84 -38.14 -6.83
N LEU A 243 0.35 -38.08 -7.42
CA LEU A 243 0.55 -37.43 -8.72
C LEU A 243 0.50 -38.50 -9.80
N HIS A 244 -0.46 -38.42 -10.72
CA HIS A 244 -0.50 -39.24 -11.91
C HIS A 244 0.15 -38.47 -13.05
N LEU A 245 1.33 -38.93 -13.50
CA LEU A 245 1.93 -38.48 -14.75
C LEU A 245 1.52 -39.51 -15.82
N ALA A 246 0.66 -39.10 -16.74
CA ALA A 246 0.38 -39.84 -17.96
C ALA A 246 1.36 -39.37 -19.05
N GLU A 247 1.88 -40.32 -19.90
CA GLU A 247 2.59 -39.99 -21.12
C GLU A 247 1.67 -39.34 -22.15
#